data_c74a663a3162a4908923f2d33499d5e2
#
_entry.id   c74a663a3162a4908923f2d33499d5e2
#
_cell.length_a   1.000
_cell.length_b   1.000
_cell.length_c   1.000
_cell.angle_alpha   90.00
_cell.angle_beta   90.00
_cell.angle_gamma   90.00
#
_symmetry.space_group_name_H-M   'P 1'
#
loop_
_entity.id
_entity.type
_entity.pdbx_description
1 polymer ?
#
loop_
_entity_poly.entity_id
_entity_poly.type
_entity_poly.pdbx_seq_one_letter_code
_entity_poly.pdbx_strand_id
1 'polypeptide(L)'
;MQCPNSNKTANRPLSHLQHPREAIRQFTPNWFAATMGTGVLALALAQLPVSVPGLHAFAEGLWMFNIFLFLLFSGLYAARWAFFFDEARRIFGHSTVSMFFGTIPMGLATIINGFLLFGMPRWGEGVVHVAEVLWWLDVAMSLACGVLIPYMMFTRQEHSIDQMTAVWLLPVVAAEVAAASGGLLAPHLADAHSQLVVLVTSYVLWAFSLPVAFSILTILLLRMALHKLPHENMAASSWLALGPIGTGALGMLLLGSDAPAIFAANGLPGIGEIAAGLGLVAGITLWGFGLWWMLMAVLITLRYLRGGIPFNLGWWGFTFPLGVYSLATLKLASTLNLTFFSLFGSVLVAALAIMWLIVSKRTVQGAWRGELFVSPCIAGLAK
;
A
#
# COMPACT_ATOMS: atom_id res chain seq x y z
N MET A 1 -53.39 -10.47 -0.55
CA MET A 1 -52.10 -11.06 -0.91
C MET A 1 -51.00 -10.39 -0.08
N GLN A 2 -50.50 -11.08 0.94
CA GLN A 2 -49.46 -10.58 1.84
C GLN A 2 -48.13 -10.61 1.14
N CYS A 3 -47.38 -9.49 1.12
CA CYS A 3 -46.00 -9.44 0.71
C CYS A 3 -45.17 -10.31 1.66
N PRO A 4 -44.29 -11.19 1.16
CA PRO A 4 -43.42 -12.00 2.02
C PRO A 4 -42.35 -11.12 2.66
N ASN A 5 -42.16 -11.32 3.95
CA ASN A 5 -41.18 -10.72 4.85
C ASN A 5 -39.79 -10.49 4.22
N SER A 6 -39.48 -9.27 3.84
CA SER A 6 -38.16 -8.84 3.30
C SER A 6 -37.06 -8.74 4.37
N ASN A 7 -37.38 -8.90 5.67
CA ASN A 7 -36.43 -8.68 6.76
C ASN A 7 -35.65 -9.91 7.24
N LYS A 8 -35.96 -11.12 6.77
CA LYS A 8 -35.25 -12.34 7.20
C LYS A 8 -34.06 -12.76 6.32
N THR A 9 -33.91 -12.19 5.14
CA THR A 9 -32.83 -12.53 4.20
C THR A 9 -31.55 -11.72 4.41
N ALA A 10 -31.61 -10.60 5.13
CA ALA A 10 -30.49 -9.67 5.30
C ALA A 10 -29.31 -10.19 6.17
N ASN A 11 -29.46 -11.28 6.89
CA ASN A 11 -28.44 -11.80 7.82
C ASN A 11 -27.78 -13.11 7.37
N ARG A 12 -28.04 -13.59 6.15
CA ARG A 12 -27.36 -14.79 5.63
C ARG A 12 -26.03 -14.42 4.97
N PRO A 13 -24.96 -15.22 5.17
CA PRO A 13 -23.70 -15.03 4.45
C PRO A 13 -23.94 -15.05 2.95
N LEU A 14 -23.25 -14.13 2.23
CA LEU A 14 -23.27 -14.00 0.77
C LEU A 14 -24.69 -13.85 0.17
N SER A 15 -25.61 -13.23 0.90
CA SER A 15 -27.01 -13.09 0.50
C SER A 15 -27.23 -12.31 -0.82
N HIS A 16 -26.27 -11.48 -1.22
CA HIS A 16 -26.29 -10.73 -2.48
C HIS A 16 -25.70 -11.53 -3.68
N LEU A 17 -25.11 -12.70 -3.45
CA LEU A 17 -24.59 -13.54 -4.52
C LEU A 17 -25.61 -14.65 -4.85
N GLN A 18 -25.77 -14.94 -6.13
CA GLN A 18 -26.65 -16.03 -6.58
C GLN A 18 -26.10 -17.40 -6.17
N HIS A 19 -24.76 -17.53 -6.16
CA HIS A 19 -24.08 -18.76 -5.75
C HIS A 19 -22.73 -18.42 -5.08
N PRO A 20 -22.25 -19.17 -4.05
CA PRO A 20 -20.97 -18.92 -3.38
C PRO A 20 -19.75 -18.86 -4.32
N ARG A 21 -19.76 -19.58 -5.43
CA ARG A 21 -18.70 -19.53 -6.46
C ARG A 21 -18.55 -18.14 -7.11
N GLU A 22 -19.59 -17.31 -7.06
CA GLU A 22 -19.50 -15.94 -7.55
C GLU A 22 -18.50 -15.10 -6.73
N ALA A 23 -18.27 -15.43 -5.46
CA ALA A 23 -17.24 -14.77 -4.67
C ALA A 23 -15.84 -14.96 -5.26
N ILE A 24 -15.53 -16.15 -5.80
CA ILE A 24 -14.27 -16.41 -6.50
C ILE A 24 -14.25 -15.73 -7.87
N ARG A 25 -15.32 -15.88 -8.65
CA ARG A 25 -15.46 -15.31 -9.99
C ARG A 25 -15.32 -13.80 -10.00
N GLN A 26 -15.88 -13.12 -9.00
CA GLN A 26 -15.89 -11.67 -8.85
C GLN A 26 -14.70 -11.11 -8.05
N PHE A 27 -13.78 -11.96 -7.57
CA PHE A 27 -12.64 -11.53 -6.76
C PHE A 27 -11.63 -10.75 -7.61
N THR A 28 -11.25 -9.55 -7.17
CA THR A 28 -10.37 -8.64 -7.92
C THR A 28 -9.16 -8.20 -7.07
N PRO A 29 -8.05 -7.72 -7.69
CA PRO A 29 -6.84 -7.36 -6.94
C PRO A 29 -7.02 -6.26 -5.89
N ASN A 30 -8.05 -5.43 -6.00
CA ASN A 30 -8.34 -4.38 -5.01
C ASN A 30 -8.61 -4.90 -3.58
N TRP A 31 -8.93 -6.20 -3.41
CA TRP A 31 -8.99 -6.82 -2.09
C TRP A 31 -7.64 -6.79 -1.35
N PHE A 32 -6.52 -6.87 -2.09
CA PHE A 32 -5.19 -6.80 -1.48
C PHE A 32 -4.87 -5.42 -0.86
N ALA A 33 -5.64 -4.38 -1.18
CA ALA A 33 -5.53 -3.11 -0.47
C ALA A 33 -5.80 -3.25 1.04
N ALA A 34 -6.61 -4.24 1.46
CA ALA A 34 -6.82 -4.55 2.87
C ALA A 34 -5.55 -5.09 3.54
N THR A 35 -4.74 -5.88 2.83
CA THR A 35 -3.46 -6.38 3.36
C THR A 35 -2.42 -5.27 3.49
N MET A 36 -2.36 -4.34 2.53
CA MET A 36 -1.51 -3.16 2.64
C MET A 36 -1.85 -2.34 3.88
N GLY A 37 -3.14 -2.01 4.06
CA GLY A 37 -3.60 -1.17 5.16
C GLY A 37 -3.46 -1.84 6.53
N THR A 38 -3.70 -3.16 6.62
CA THR A 38 -3.55 -3.93 7.86
C THR A 38 -2.08 -4.08 8.24
N GLY A 39 -1.24 -4.41 7.27
CA GLY A 39 0.18 -4.60 7.52
C GLY A 39 0.88 -3.30 7.90
N VAL A 40 0.60 -2.17 7.23
CA VAL A 40 1.22 -0.89 7.58
C VAL A 40 0.79 -0.41 8.97
N LEU A 41 -0.46 -0.67 9.39
CA LEU A 41 -0.90 -0.37 10.75
C LEU A 41 -0.12 -1.18 11.78
N ALA A 42 0.07 -2.48 11.56
CA ALA A 42 0.87 -3.33 12.44
C ALA A 42 2.29 -2.78 12.62
N LEU A 43 2.95 -2.42 11.50
CA LEU A 43 4.30 -1.85 11.52
C LEU A 43 4.36 -0.48 12.23
N ALA A 44 3.35 0.37 12.02
CA ALA A 44 3.30 1.71 12.62
C ALA A 44 3.04 1.65 14.15
N LEU A 45 2.16 0.75 14.61
CA LEU A 45 1.90 0.54 16.03
C LEU A 45 3.15 0.07 16.80
N ALA A 46 3.94 -0.81 16.18
CA ALA A 46 5.16 -1.33 16.79
C ALA A 46 6.29 -0.30 16.90
N GLN A 47 6.23 0.77 16.10
CA GLN A 47 7.24 1.84 16.08
C GLN A 47 6.82 3.10 16.85
N LEU A 48 5.68 3.06 17.55
CA LEU A 48 5.27 4.18 18.40
C LEU A 48 6.30 4.45 19.50
N PRO A 49 6.69 5.72 19.74
CA PRO A 49 7.66 6.10 20.76
C PRO A 49 7.04 6.14 22.16
N VAL A 50 6.06 5.26 22.43
CA VAL A 50 5.35 5.16 23.71
C VAL A 50 5.29 3.70 24.15
N SER A 51 5.56 3.45 25.42
CA SER A 51 5.45 2.10 25.99
C SER A 51 4.03 1.88 26.52
N VAL A 52 3.21 1.21 25.72
CA VAL A 52 1.88 0.76 26.13
C VAL A 52 1.91 -0.75 26.32
N PRO A 53 1.62 -1.27 27.53
CA PRO A 53 1.60 -2.71 27.76
C PRO A 53 0.69 -3.44 26.78
N GLY A 54 1.21 -4.49 26.14
CA GLY A 54 0.46 -5.31 25.17
C GLY A 54 0.37 -4.73 23.74
N LEU A 55 0.76 -3.48 23.49
CA LEU A 55 0.66 -2.87 22.17
C LEU A 55 1.51 -3.60 21.12
N HIS A 56 2.74 -3.98 21.47
CA HIS A 56 3.63 -4.72 20.58
C HIS A 56 3.06 -6.11 20.23
N ALA A 57 2.52 -6.83 21.23
CA ALA A 57 1.89 -8.12 21.02
C ALA A 57 0.61 -8.00 20.15
N PHE A 58 -0.16 -6.93 20.32
CA PHE A 58 -1.30 -6.63 19.44
C PHE A 58 -0.86 -6.36 18.01
N ALA A 59 0.19 -5.55 17.81
CA ALA A 59 0.76 -5.25 16.50
C ALA A 59 1.28 -6.52 15.81
N GLU A 60 1.99 -7.39 16.53
CA GLU A 60 2.44 -8.70 16.06
C GLU A 60 1.24 -9.59 15.66
N GLY A 61 0.21 -9.67 16.50
CA GLY A 61 -1.02 -10.41 16.19
C GLY A 61 -1.73 -9.89 14.93
N LEU A 62 -1.74 -8.57 14.74
CA LEU A 62 -2.29 -7.94 13.55
C LEU A 62 -1.45 -8.27 12.29
N TRP A 63 -0.13 -8.32 12.41
CA TRP A 63 0.74 -8.77 11.32
C TRP A 63 0.52 -10.25 10.97
N MET A 64 0.39 -11.15 11.96
CA MET A 64 0.04 -12.56 11.73
C MET A 64 -1.32 -12.70 11.02
N PHE A 65 -2.30 -11.91 11.44
CA PHE A 65 -3.60 -11.85 10.77
C PHE A 65 -3.46 -11.35 9.32
N ASN A 66 -2.57 -10.39 9.08
CA ASN A 66 -2.30 -9.90 7.72
C ASN A 66 -1.69 -10.98 6.81
N ILE A 67 -0.79 -11.83 7.33
CA ILE A 67 -0.27 -12.99 6.60
C ILE A 67 -1.42 -13.92 6.20
N PHE A 68 -2.31 -14.25 7.16
CA PHE A 68 -3.48 -15.07 6.87
C PHE A 68 -4.37 -14.46 5.77
N LEU A 69 -4.67 -13.17 5.85
CA LEU A 69 -5.46 -12.47 4.83
C LEU A 69 -4.78 -12.50 3.46
N PHE A 70 -3.48 -12.27 3.41
CA PHE A 70 -2.72 -12.29 2.16
C PHE A 70 -2.74 -13.65 1.50
N LEU A 71 -2.56 -14.73 2.26
CA LEU A 71 -2.63 -16.10 1.77
C LEU A 71 -4.04 -16.46 1.30
N LEU A 72 -5.07 -16.06 2.06
CA LEU A 72 -6.47 -16.26 1.69
C LEU A 72 -6.80 -15.57 0.37
N PHE A 73 -6.42 -14.30 0.22
CA PHE A 73 -6.69 -13.51 -0.98
C PHE A 73 -5.89 -14.03 -2.17
N SER A 74 -4.65 -14.46 -1.96
CA SER A 74 -3.82 -15.10 -2.99
C SER A 74 -4.46 -16.40 -3.48
N GLY A 75 -4.97 -17.23 -2.55
CA GLY A 75 -5.69 -18.45 -2.89
C GLY A 75 -6.99 -18.19 -3.67
N LEU A 76 -7.80 -17.22 -3.26
CA LEU A 76 -9.03 -16.84 -3.96
C LEU A 76 -8.73 -16.26 -5.35
N TYR A 77 -7.68 -15.44 -5.45
CA TYR A 77 -7.30 -14.85 -6.73
C TYR A 77 -6.69 -15.87 -7.69
N ALA A 78 -5.86 -16.78 -7.20
CA ALA A 78 -5.35 -17.91 -7.97
C ALA A 78 -6.51 -18.84 -8.46
N ALA A 79 -7.47 -19.12 -7.59
CA ALA A 79 -8.67 -19.88 -7.94
C ALA A 79 -9.49 -19.18 -9.07
N ARG A 80 -9.59 -17.84 -9.03
CA ARG A 80 -10.21 -17.10 -10.13
C ARG A 80 -9.49 -17.33 -11.44
N TRP A 81 -8.15 -17.25 -11.45
CA TRP A 81 -7.36 -17.51 -12.66
C TRP A 81 -7.46 -18.95 -13.15
N ALA A 82 -7.54 -19.93 -12.23
CA ALA A 82 -7.65 -21.33 -12.58
C ALA A 82 -9.04 -21.69 -13.15
N PHE A 83 -10.12 -21.17 -12.54
CA PHE A 83 -11.48 -21.57 -12.90
C PHE A 83 -12.20 -20.60 -13.84
N PHE A 84 -11.75 -19.35 -13.95
CA PHE A 84 -12.42 -18.30 -14.73
C PHE A 84 -11.41 -17.51 -15.58
N PHE A 85 -10.48 -18.19 -16.22
CA PHE A 85 -9.35 -17.59 -16.96
C PHE A 85 -9.78 -16.56 -17.99
N ASP A 86 -10.79 -16.85 -18.83
CA ASP A 86 -11.24 -15.94 -19.89
C ASP A 86 -11.85 -14.64 -19.36
N GLU A 87 -12.42 -14.67 -18.17
CA GLU A 87 -12.93 -13.49 -17.47
C GLU A 87 -11.83 -12.78 -16.70
N ALA A 88 -10.94 -13.53 -16.04
CA ALA A 88 -9.83 -12.99 -15.27
C ALA A 88 -8.89 -12.14 -16.13
N ARG A 89 -8.52 -12.61 -17.34
CA ARG A 89 -7.61 -11.89 -18.25
C ARG A 89 -8.16 -10.57 -18.78
N ARG A 90 -9.48 -10.35 -18.74
CA ARG A 90 -10.11 -9.09 -19.17
C ARG A 90 -9.74 -7.91 -18.27
N ILE A 91 -9.24 -8.18 -17.07
CA ILE A 91 -8.80 -7.13 -16.13
C ILE A 91 -7.73 -6.23 -16.74
N PHE A 92 -6.87 -6.75 -17.60
CA PHE A 92 -5.81 -5.99 -18.26
C PHE A 92 -6.32 -4.95 -19.26
N GLY A 93 -7.55 -5.08 -19.74
CA GLY A 93 -8.23 -4.07 -20.55
C GLY A 93 -9.00 -3.03 -19.74
N HIS A 94 -9.14 -3.19 -18.42
CA HIS A 94 -9.95 -2.30 -17.60
C HIS A 94 -9.10 -1.17 -17.01
N SER A 95 -9.42 0.08 -17.34
CA SER A 95 -8.65 1.28 -17.01
C SER A 95 -8.44 1.57 -15.52
N THR A 96 -9.27 1.03 -14.63
CA THR A 96 -9.18 1.31 -13.18
C THR A 96 -8.78 0.07 -12.39
N VAL A 97 -9.42 -1.08 -12.62
CA VAL A 97 -9.20 -2.28 -11.79
C VAL A 97 -7.81 -2.87 -12.00
N SER A 98 -7.24 -2.75 -13.22
CA SER A 98 -5.87 -3.16 -13.52
C SER A 98 -4.81 -2.45 -12.69
N MET A 99 -5.07 -1.20 -12.28
CA MET A 99 -4.13 -0.44 -11.44
C MET A 99 -3.91 -1.10 -10.08
N PHE A 100 -4.91 -1.81 -9.56
CA PHE A 100 -4.83 -2.49 -8.26
C PHE A 100 -3.91 -3.71 -8.25
N PHE A 101 -3.33 -4.15 -9.37
CA PHE A 101 -2.26 -5.15 -9.34
C PHE A 101 -1.09 -4.73 -8.46
N GLY A 102 -0.77 -3.42 -8.41
CA GLY A 102 0.26 -2.89 -7.52
C GLY A 102 -0.01 -3.12 -6.03
N THR A 103 -1.26 -3.37 -5.62
CA THR A 103 -1.57 -3.63 -4.20
C THR A 103 -1.07 -5.00 -3.72
N ILE A 104 -0.83 -5.95 -4.62
CA ILE A 104 -0.33 -7.29 -4.29
C ILE A 104 1.10 -7.21 -3.73
N PRO A 105 2.11 -6.70 -4.48
CA PRO A 105 3.46 -6.55 -3.95
C PRO A 105 3.49 -5.60 -2.74
N MET A 106 2.78 -4.48 -2.74
CA MET A 106 2.74 -3.60 -1.56
C MET A 106 2.19 -4.28 -0.30
N GLY A 107 1.23 -5.21 -0.44
CA GLY A 107 0.75 -6.05 0.66
C GLY A 107 1.84 -7.02 1.14
N LEU A 108 2.56 -7.66 0.21
CA LEU A 108 3.67 -8.57 0.53
C LEU A 108 4.81 -7.84 1.23
N ALA A 109 5.15 -6.62 0.80
CA ALA A 109 6.17 -5.79 1.43
C ALA A 109 5.91 -5.57 2.94
N THR A 110 4.65 -5.36 3.34
CA THR A 110 4.32 -5.23 4.78
C THR A 110 4.54 -6.52 5.56
N ILE A 111 4.40 -7.67 4.91
CA ILE A 111 4.68 -8.98 5.50
C ILE A 111 6.19 -9.18 5.66
N ILE A 112 6.98 -8.84 4.63
CA ILE A 112 8.45 -8.88 4.64
C ILE A 112 8.99 -8.02 5.78
N ASN A 113 8.54 -6.78 5.89
CA ASN A 113 8.95 -5.86 6.94
C ASN A 113 8.57 -6.39 8.34
N GLY A 114 7.43 -7.06 8.47
CA GLY A 114 7.02 -7.71 9.71
C GLY A 114 7.89 -8.92 10.08
N PHE A 115 8.41 -9.68 9.10
CA PHE A 115 9.40 -10.74 9.40
C PHE A 115 10.65 -10.16 10.05
N LEU A 116 11.12 -8.99 9.61
CA LEU A 116 12.28 -8.33 10.21
C LEU A 116 11.95 -7.75 11.59
N LEU A 117 10.77 -7.14 11.74
CA LEU A 117 10.40 -6.44 12.98
C LEU A 117 9.90 -7.37 14.09
N PHE A 118 9.06 -8.35 13.76
CA PHE A 118 8.43 -9.27 14.71
C PHE A 118 9.02 -10.69 14.61
N GLY A 119 9.33 -11.13 13.40
CA GLY A 119 9.80 -12.49 13.14
C GLY A 119 11.20 -12.74 13.69
N MET A 120 12.15 -11.84 13.49
CA MET A 120 13.52 -11.98 13.98
C MET A 120 13.59 -12.12 15.51
N PRO A 121 12.93 -11.27 16.33
CA PRO A 121 12.93 -11.45 17.79
C PRO A 121 12.28 -12.77 18.23
N ARG A 122 11.34 -13.31 17.45
CA ARG A 122 10.57 -14.49 17.82
C ARG A 122 11.18 -15.80 17.35
N TRP A 123 11.72 -15.85 16.12
CA TRP A 123 12.17 -17.08 15.45
C TRP A 123 13.66 -17.08 15.12
N GLY A 124 14.38 -15.98 15.45
CA GLY A 124 15.81 -15.85 15.21
C GLY A 124 16.16 -15.43 13.78
N GLU A 125 17.47 -15.39 13.50
CA GLU A 125 18.03 -14.85 12.24
C GLU A 125 17.66 -15.66 10.99
N GLY A 126 17.28 -16.92 11.11
CA GLY A 126 16.85 -17.74 9.96
C GLY A 126 15.70 -17.15 9.17
N VAL A 127 14.90 -16.27 9.79
CA VAL A 127 13.79 -15.54 9.16
C VAL A 127 14.26 -14.52 8.12
N VAL A 128 15.50 -14.01 8.24
CA VAL A 128 16.08 -13.05 7.30
C VAL A 128 16.15 -13.65 5.90
N HIS A 129 16.53 -14.92 5.79
CA HIS A 129 16.55 -15.61 4.49
C HIS A 129 15.15 -15.73 3.87
N VAL A 130 14.12 -15.99 4.69
CA VAL A 130 12.73 -16.00 4.21
C VAL A 130 12.33 -14.60 3.72
N ALA A 131 12.65 -13.56 4.47
CA ALA A 131 12.39 -12.18 4.10
C ALA A 131 13.12 -11.80 2.79
N GLU A 132 14.37 -12.23 2.61
CA GLU A 132 15.17 -12.02 1.40
C GLU A 132 14.52 -12.66 0.17
N VAL A 133 14.15 -13.94 0.25
CA VAL A 133 13.50 -14.65 -0.86
C VAL A 133 12.18 -13.98 -1.23
N LEU A 134 11.38 -13.62 -0.25
CA LEU A 134 10.11 -12.91 -0.48
C LEU A 134 10.35 -11.51 -1.05
N TRP A 135 11.42 -10.82 -0.64
CA TRP A 135 11.77 -9.51 -1.17
C TRP A 135 12.15 -9.58 -2.65
N TRP A 136 12.94 -10.57 -3.09
CA TRP A 136 13.24 -10.74 -4.51
C TRP A 136 11.99 -11.06 -5.34
N LEU A 137 11.06 -11.84 -4.79
CA LEU A 137 9.74 -12.06 -5.42
C LEU A 137 8.95 -10.75 -5.52
N ASP A 138 8.95 -9.95 -4.45
CA ASP A 138 8.29 -8.66 -4.39
C ASP A 138 8.87 -7.67 -5.42
N VAL A 139 10.20 -7.61 -5.56
CA VAL A 139 10.91 -6.85 -6.59
C VAL A 139 10.43 -7.23 -7.98
N ALA A 140 10.39 -8.54 -8.28
CA ALA A 140 9.95 -9.02 -9.60
C ALA A 140 8.49 -8.63 -9.89
N MET A 141 7.59 -8.79 -8.91
CA MET A 141 6.18 -8.39 -9.05
C MET A 141 6.02 -6.88 -9.19
N SER A 142 6.77 -6.11 -8.42
CA SER A 142 6.72 -4.64 -8.42
C SER A 142 7.19 -4.06 -9.76
N LEU A 143 8.30 -4.58 -10.30
CA LEU A 143 8.79 -4.20 -11.64
C LEU A 143 7.79 -4.61 -12.73
N ALA A 144 7.24 -5.83 -12.64
CA ALA A 144 6.23 -6.29 -13.59
C ALA A 144 5.00 -5.37 -13.57
N CYS A 145 4.47 -5.00 -12.40
CA CYS A 145 3.35 -4.06 -12.29
C CYS A 145 3.71 -2.69 -12.84
N GLY A 146 4.87 -2.15 -12.48
CA GLY A 146 5.34 -0.81 -12.87
C GLY A 146 5.62 -0.66 -14.38
N VAL A 147 5.83 -1.77 -15.10
CA VAL A 147 6.05 -1.77 -16.56
C VAL A 147 4.79 -2.21 -17.30
N LEU A 148 4.22 -3.38 -16.95
CA LEU A 148 3.16 -3.98 -17.76
C LEU A 148 1.85 -3.19 -17.69
N ILE A 149 1.50 -2.65 -16.53
CA ILE A 149 0.25 -1.90 -16.41
C ILE A 149 0.32 -0.58 -17.18
N PRO A 150 1.36 0.27 -17.03
CA PRO A 150 1.50 1.45 -17.91
C PRO A 150 1.61 1.10 -19.39
N TYR A 151 2.28 0.02 -19.76
CA TYR A 151 2.31 -0.43 -21.15
C TYR A 151 0.89 -0.76 -21.67
N MET A 152 0.03 -1.38 -20.87
CA MET A 152 -1.36 -1.63 -21.23
C MET A 152 -2.19 -0.36 -21.27
N MET A 153 -1.93 0.63 -20.39
CA MET A 153 -2.53 1.95 -20.49
C MET A 153 -2.25 2.61 -21.84
N PHE A 154 -1.02 2.48 -22.35
CA PHE A 154 -0.61 3.11 -23.60
C PHE A 154 -1.11 2.37 -24.85
N THR A 155 -1.43 1.06 -24.74
CA THR A 155 -1.67 0.21 -25.92
C THR A 155 -3.06 -0.40 -26.00
N ARG A 156 -3.80 -0.52 -24.89
CA ARG A 156 -5.05 -1.29 -24.86
C ARG A 156 -6.19 -0.63 -24.10
N GLN A 157 -5.89 0.25 -23.14
CA GLN A 157 -6.90 0.85 -22.29
C GLN A 157 -7.29 2.22 -22.80
N GLU A 158 -8.56 2.58 -22.63
CA GLU A 158 -9.04 3.94 -22.90
C GLU A 158 -8.98 4.78 -21.63
N HIS A 159 -8.32 5.91 -21.73
CA HIS A 159 -8.14 6.89 -20.66
C HIS A 159 -8.47 8.29 -21.14
N SER A 160 -9.03 9.09 -20.24
CA SER A 160 -9.24 10.51 -20.45
C SER A 160 -8.77 11.31 -19.25
N ILE A 161 -8.33 12.54 -19.49
CA ILE A 161 -7.75 13.37 -18.44
C ILE A 161 -8.78 13.73 -17.36
N ASP A 162 -10.03 13.93 -17.72
CA ASP A 162 -11.13 14.24 -16.80
C ASP A 162 -11.48 13.09 -15.84
N GLN A 163 -11.22 11.83 -16.25
CA GLN A 163 -11.44 10.64 -15.44
C GLN A 163 -10.20 10.20 -14.66
N MET A 164 -9.06 10.84 -14.87
CA MET A 164 -7.82 10.51 -14.18
C MET A 164 -7.98 10.71 -12.67
N THR A 165 -7.48 9.76 -11.90
CA THR A 165 -7.40 9.82 -10.42
C THR A 165 -6.04 9.33 -9.94
N ALA A 166 -5.75 9.51 -8.66
CA ALA A 166 -4.50 9.04 -8.06
C ALA A 166 -4.36 7.48 -8.03
N VAL A 167 -5.37 6.74 -8.47
CA VAL A 167 -5.28 5.28 -8.67
C VAL A 167 -4.18 4.91 -9.68
N TRP A 168 -3.84 5.80 -10.63
CA TRP A 168 -2.74 5.62 -11.57
C TRP A 168 -1.37 5.43 -10.91
N LEU A 169 -1.24 5.87 -9.66
CA LEU A 169 -0.01 5.70 -8.88
C LEU A 169 0.23 4.26 -8.42
N LEU A 170 -0.82 3.47 -8.20
CA LEU A 170 -0.71 2.15 -7.57
C LEU A 170 0.28 1.18 -8.25
N PRO A 171 0.27 0.99 -9.58
CA PRO A 171 1.22 0.07 -10.22
C PRO A 171 2.65 0.56 -10.19
N VAL A 172 2.86 1.88 -10.14
CA VAL A 172 4.20 2.50 -10.18
C VAL A 172 4.84 2.50 -8.80
N VAL A 173 4.07 2.80 -7.75
CA VAL A 173 4.56 2.94 -6.36
C VAL A 173 5.02 1.62 -5.75
N ALA A 174 4.60 0.48 -6.28
CA ALA A 174 4.99 -0.83 -5.76
C ALA A 174 6.53 -1.00 -5.69
N ALA A 175 7.27 -0.54 -6.71
CA ALA A 175 8.73 -0.64 -6.72
C ALA A 175 9.39 0.22 -5.61
N GLU A 176 8.80 1.37 -5.29
CA GLU A 176 9.26 2.24 -4.21
C GLU A 176 9.01 1.63 -2.83
N VAL A 177 7.89 0.91 -2.66
CA VAL A 177 7.61 0.17 -1.43
C VAL A 177 8.62 -0.97 -1.26
N ALA A 178 8.93 -1.71 -2.33
CA ALA A 178 9.99 -2.73 -2.34
C ALA A 178 11.37 -2.12 -2.01
N ALA A 179 11.66 -0.90 -2.48
CA ALA A 179 12.88 -0.18 -2.14
C ALA A 179 12.99 0.11 -0.64
N ALA A 180 11.92 0.59 -0.01
CA ALA A 180 11.89 0.83 1.43
C ALA A 180 12.07 -0.48 2.22
N SER A 181 11.45 -1.58 1.77
CA SER A 181 11.63 -2.90 2.37
C SER A 181 13.06 -3.42 2.22
N GLY A 182 13.70 -3.18 1.08
CA GLY A 182 15.12 -3.52 0.88
C GLY A 182 16.05 -2.72 1.79
N GLY A 183 15.73 -1.44 2.06
CA GLY A 183 16.43 -0.64 3.07
C GLY A 183 16.37 -1.26 4.47
N LEU A 184 15.22 -1.81 4.87
CA LEU A 184 15.09 -2.53 6.13
C LEU A 184 15.82 -3.89 6.13
N LEU A 185 15.86 -4.58 4.99
CA LEU A 185 16.44 -5.91 4.86
C LEU A 185 17.98 -5.88 4.81
N ALA A 186 18.55 -4.94 4.07
CA ALA A 186 19.97 -4.92 3.74
C ALA A 186 20.90 -5.06 4.96
N PRO A 187 20.72 -4.35 6.09
CA PRO A 187 21.63 -4.46 7.24
C PRO A 187 21.59 -5.81 7.95
N HIS A 188 20.57 -6.63 7.70
CA HIS A 188 20.42 -7.96 8.32
C HIS A 188 21.02 -9.11 7.50
N LEU A 189 21.47 -8.85 6.27
CA LEU A 189 22.10 -9.87 5.43
C LEU A 189 23.51 -10.22 5.95
N ALA A 190 23.90 -11.50 5.78
CA ALA A 190 25.07 -12.05 6.41
C ALA A 190 26.41 -11.52 5.87
N ASP A 191 26.46 -11.16 4.59
CA ASP A 191 27.71 -10.74 3.94
C ASP A 191 27.58 -9.34 3.31
N ALA A 192 28.70 -8.61 3.31
CA ALA A 192 28.78 -7.22 2.84
C ALA A 192 28.39 -7.06 1.36
N HIS A 193 28.66 -8.06 0.52
CA HIS A 193 28.32 -8.00 -0.89
C HIS A 193 26.80 -8.09 -1.10
N SER A 194 26.12 -9.03 -0.45
CA SER A 194 24.66 -9.14 -0.50
C SER A 194 23.98 -7.89 0.07
N GLN A 195 24.51 -7.32 1.17
CA GLN A 195 24.04 -6.05 1.70
C GLN A 195 24.12 -4.94 0.65
N LEU A 196 25.25 -4.82 -0.05
CA LEU A 196 25.44 -3.81 -1.11
C LEU A 196 24.48 -4.04 -2.29
N VAL A 197 24.33 -5.29 -2.73
CA VAL A 197 23.43 -5.63 -3.85
C VAL A 197 21.98 -5.21 -3.52
N VAL A 198 21.49 -5.56 -2.33
CA VAL A 198 20.13 -5.19 -1.92
C VAL A 198 19.98 -3.67 -1.76
N LEU A 199 20.98 -3.00 -1.17
CA LEU A 199 20.96 -1.54 -1.00
C LEU A 199 20.94 -0.83 -2.37
N VAL A 200 21.82 -1.20 -3.30
CA VAL A 200 21.89 -0.58 -4.64
C VAL A 200 20.61 -0.89 -5.44
N THR A 201 20.12 -2.13 -5.40
CA THR A 201 18.85 -2.48 -6.04
C THR A 201 17.71 -1.63 -5.50
N SER A 202 17.69 -1.37 -4.19
CA SER A 202 16.67 -0.52 -3.56
C SER A 202 16.74 0.93 -4.04
N TYR A 203 17.94 1.50 -4.21
CA TYR A 203 18.08 2.81 -4.85
C TYR A 203 17.57 2.82 -6.29
N VAL A 204 17.86 1.77 -7.06
CA VAL A 204 17.34 1.63 -8.44
C VAL A 204 15.82 1.55 -8.45
N LEU A 205 15.20 0.77 -7.56
CA LEU A 205 13.75 0.66 -7.45
C LEU A 205 13.08 1.99 -7.04
N TRP A 206 13.69 2.71 -6.11
CA TRP A 206 13.26 4.04 -5.72
C TRP A 206 13.31 5.01 -6.91
N ALA A 207 14.42 5.03 -7.64
CA ALA A 207 14.59 5.86 -8.83
C ALA A 207 13.71 5.44 -10.01
N PHE A 208 13.36 4.15 -10.11
CA PHE A 208 12.41 3.63 -11.10
C PHE A 208 10.98 4.16 -10.86
N SER A 209 10.58 4.30 -9.61
CA SER A 209 9.22 4.67 -9.22
C SER A 209 9.01 6.18 -9.08
N LEU A 210 9.79 6.84 -8.26
CA LEU A 210 9.52 8.20 -7.79
C LEU A 210 9.39 9.24 -8.90
N PRO A 211 10.27 9.32 -9.90
CA PRO A 211 10.15 10.31 -10.98
C PRO A 211 8.86 10.14 -11.80
N VAL A 212 8.45 8.89 -12.04
CA VAL A 212 7.20 8.59 -12.74
C VAL A 212 5.99 8.97 -11.88
N ALA A 213 6.03 8.65 -10.58
CA ALA A 213 4.99 9.05 -9.63
C ALA A 213 4.83 10.58 -9.58
N PHE A 214 5.93 11.34 -9.55
CA PHE A 214 5.88 12.81 -9.58
C PHE A 214 5.32 13.36 -10.90
N SER A 215 5.63 12.73 -12.02
CA SER A 215 5.04 13.09 -13.32
C SER A 215 3.51 12.91 -13.28
N ILE A 216 3.02 11.79 -12.72
CA ILE A 216 1.60 11.52 -12.54
C ILE A 216 0.98 12.54 -11.56
N LEU A 217 1.64 12.86 -10.44
CA LEU A 217 1.17 13.84 -9.45
C LEU A 217 1.03 15.23 -10.04
N THR A 218 1.97 15.66 -10.89
CA THR A 218 1.91 16.95 -11.59
C THR A 218 0.68 17.03 -12.50
N ILE A 219 0.44 15.97 -13.29
CA ILE A 219 -0.73 15.90 -14.18
C ILE A 219 -2.03 15.81 -13.34
N LEU A 220 -2.02 15.07 -12.24
CA LEU A 220 -3.17 14.97 -11.33
C LEU A 220 -3.53 16.33 -10.73
N LEU A 221 -2.54 17.13 -10.33
CA LEU A 221 -2.76 18.49 -9.82
C LEU A 221 -3.42 19.36 -10.90
N LEU A 222 -2.89 19.34 -12.13
CA LEU A 222 -3.45 20.05 -13.28
C LEU A 222 -4.89 19.57 -13.56
N ARG A 223 -5.11 18.24 -13.57
CA ARG A 223 -6.43 17.66 -13.78
C ARG A 223 -7.44 18.16 -12.75
N MET A 224 -7.07 18.16 -11.46
CA MET A 224 -7.97 18.65 -10.39
C MET A 224 -8.27 20.14 -10.52
N ALA A 225 -7.32 20.95 -10.95
CA ALA A 225 -7.52 22.38 -11.19
C ALA A 225 -8.52 22.61 -12.34
N LEU A 226 -8.39 21.88 -13.46
CA LEU A 226 -9.20 22.05 -14.66
C LEU A 226 -10.58 21.36 -14.56
N HIS A 227 -10.63 20.11 -14.07
CA HIS A 227 -11.83 19.27 -14.09
C HIS A 227 -12.47 19.07 -12.71
N LYS A 228 -11.98 19.78 -11.67
CA LYS A 228 -12.47 19.69 -10.28
C LYS A 228 -12.26 18.30 -9.65
N LEU A 229 -12.95 18.05 -8.55
CA LEU A 229 -12.81 16.78 -7.84
C LEU A 229 -13.50 15.64 -8.62
N PRO A 230 -12.98 14.40 -8.56
CA PRO A 230 -13.60 13.23 -9.17
C PRO A 230 -14.94 12.88 -8.52
N HIS A 231 -15.63 11.88 -9.07
CA HIS A 231 -16.91 11.38 -8.49
C HIS A 231 -16.69 10.88 -7.06
N GLU A 232 -17.69 11.01 -6.20
CA GLU A 232 -17.64 10.67 -4.76
C GLU A 232 -17.20 9.24 -4.45
N ASN A 233 -17.46 8.28 -5.36
CA ASN A 233 -16.97 6.90 -5.26
C ASN A 233 -15.43 6.81 -5.27
N MET A 234 -14.75 7.84 -5.76
CA MET A 234 -13.30 7.95 -5.84
C MET A 234 -12.72 8.88 -4.76
N ALA A 235 -13.52 9.30 -3.78
CA ALA A 235 -13.09 10.25 -2.74
C ALA A 235 -11.81 9.82 -2.02
N ALA A 236 -11.69 8.53 -1.69
CA ALA A 236 -10.50 7.97 -1.03
C ALA A 236 -9.24 8.04 -1.91
N SER A 237 -9.37 8.15 -3.24
CA SER A 237 -8.21 8.23 -4.12
C SER A 237 -7.35 9.47 -3.89
N SER A 238 -7.91 10.55 -3.30
CA SER A 238 -7.15 11.75 -2.96
C SER A 238 -5.98 11.48 -1.98
N TRP A 239 -6.10 10.45 -1.15
CA TRP A 239 -5.06 10.03 -0.22
C TRP A 239 -3.95 9.21 -0.88
N LEU A 240 -4.23 8.56 -2.02
CA LEU A 240 -3.23 7.76 -2.73
C LEU A 240 -2.03 8.59 -3.20
N ALA A 241 -2.23 9.89 -3.42
CA ALA A 241 -1.13 10.82 -3.73
C ALA A 241 -0.07 10.91 -2.61
N LEU A 242 -0.47 10.73 -1.35
CA LEU A 242 0.43 10.70 -0.21
C LEU A 242 1.29 9.41 -0.18
N GLY A 243 0.86 8.35 -0.87
CA GLY A 243 1.58 7.06 -0.94
C GLY A 243 3.01 7.20 -1.42
N PRO A 244 3.27 7.61 -2.69
CA PRO A 244 4.62 7.74 -3.21
C PRO A 244 5.45 8.77 -2.44
N ILE A 245 4.83 9.85 -1.97
CA ILE A 245 5.54 10.89 -1.22
C ILE A 245 6.00 10.35 0.14
N GLY A 246 5.11 9.67 0.87
CA GLY A 246 5.42 9.07 2.17
C GLY A 246 6.41 7.91 2.06
N THR A 247 6.22 7.04 1.06
CA THR A 247 7.13 5.92 0.81
C THR A 247 8.48 6.39 0.31
N GLY A 248 8.52 7.42 -0.54
CA GLY A 248 9.76 8.04 -1.01
C GLY A 248 10.57 8.65 0.11
N ALA A 249 9.90 9.36 1.02
CA ALA A 249 10.53 9.89 2.23
C ALA A 249 11.07 8.76 3.13
N LEU A 250 10.25 7.76 3.43
CA LEU A 250 10.63 6.61 4.26
C LEU A 250 11.80 5.83 3.63
N GLY A 251 11.72 5.55 2.33
CA GLY A 251 12.75 4.83 1.58
C GLY A 251 14.10 5.55 1.68
N MET A 252 14.16 6.85 1.39
CA MET A 252 15.40 7.63 1.49
C MET A 252 15.97 7.68 2.90
N LEU A 253 15.12 7.79 3.92
CA LEU A 253 15.54 7.77 5.33
C LEU A 253 16.11 6.39 5.73
N LEU A 254 15.52 5.29 5.25
CA LEU A 254 16.00 3.94 5.53
C LEU A 254 17.30 3.65 4.78
N LEU A 255 17.32 3.88 3.46
CA LEU A 255 18.51 3.66 2.63
C LEU A 255 19.70 4.49 3.11
N GLY A 256 19.45 5.75 3.47
CA GLY A 256 20.49 6.64 3.99
C GLY A 256 21.00 6.23 5.38
N SER A 257 20.17 5.64 6.24
CA SER A 257 20.60 5.21 7.60
C SER A 257 21.71 4.17 7.57
N ASP A 258 21.63 3.20 6.67
CA ASP A 258 22.48 2.02 6.66
C ASP A 258 23.61 2.13 5.60
N ALA A 259 23.49 3.11 4.69
CA ALA A 259 24.47 3.38 3.64
C ALA A 259 25.90 3.53 4.14
N PRO A 260 26.22 4.28 5.22
CA PRO A 260 27.60 4.42 5.70
C PRO A 260 28.27 3.10 6.02
N ALA A 261 27.60 2.23 6.77
CA ALA A 261 28.16 0.93 7.17
C ALA A 261 28.33 0.01 5.96
N ILE A 262 27.31 -0.10 5.10
CA ILE A 262 27.29 -1.01 3.96
C ILE A 262 28.32 -0.59 2.90
N PHE A 263 28.38 0.69 2.53
CA PHE A 263 29.36 1.19 1.57
C PHE A 263 30.79 1.12 2.12
N ALA A 264 31.02 1.41 3.41
CA ALA A 264 32.32 1.28 4.03
C ALA A 264 32.84 -0.18 4.01
N ALA A 265 31.98 -1.14 4.33
CA ALA A 265 32.31 -2.57 4.26
C ALA A 265 32.70 -3.04 2.84
N ASN A 266 32.29 -2.30 1.81
CA ASN A 266 32.60 -2.55 0.41
C ASN A 266 33.66 -1.59 -0.18
N GLY A 267 34.45 -0.91 0.67
CA GLY A 267 35.54 -0.03 0.25
C GLY A 267 35.13 1.34 -0.29
N LEU A 268 33.88 1.77 -0.04
CA LEU A 268 33.31 3.04 -0.54
C LEU A 268 32.81 3.97 0.59
N PRO A 269 33.60 4.25 1.65
CA PRO A 269 33.11 4.94 2.85
C PRO A 269 32.57 6.37 2.52
N GLY A 270 33.24 7.11 1.63
CA GLY A 270 32.82 8.46 1.26
C GLY A 270 31.44 8.51 0.56
N ILE A 271 31.10 7.46 -0.18
CA ILE A 271 29.77 7.36 -0.83
C ILE A 271 28.68 7.14 0.22
N GLY A 272 28.97 6.33 1.25
CA GLY A 272 28.04 6.06 2.34
C GLY A 272 27.63 7.34 3.11
N GLU A 273 28.60 8.20 3.42
CA GLU A 273 28.35 9.48 4.11
C GLU A 273 27.52 10.44 3.25
N ILE A 274 27.82 10.54 1.96
CA ILE A 274 27.02 11.34 1.02
C ILE A 274 25.59 10.78 0.94
N ALA A 275 25.43 9.47 0.84
CA ALA A 275 24.13 8.82 0.76
C ALA A 275 23.29 9.05 2.04
N ALA A 276 23.91 9.04 3.22
CA ALA A 276 23.26 9.36 4.48
C ALA A 276 22.74 10.80 4.52
N GLY A 277 23.58 11.77 4.14
CA GLY A 277 23.19 13.17 4.06
C GLY A 277 22.06 13.42 3.06
N LEU A 278 22.19 12.84 1.86
CA LEU A 278 21.16 12.91 0.81
C LEU A 278 19.84 12.27 1.29
N GLY A 279 19.92 11.10 1.94
CA GLY A 279 18.77 10.40 2.47
C GLY A 279 17.95 11.24 3.46
N LEU A 280 18.64 11.90 4.38
CA LEU A 280 18.00 12.79 5.36
C LEU A 280 17.37 14.03 4.69
N VAL A 281 18.09 14.73 3.84
CA VAL A 281 17.59 15.95 3.19
C VAL A 281 16.44 15.65 2.23
N ALA A 282 16.55 14.60 1.42
CA ALA A 282 15.48 14.14 0.55
C ALA A 282 14.25 13.67 1.37
N GLY A 283 14.47 12.93 2.45
CA GLY A 283 13.41 12.49 3.36
C GLY A 283 12.63 13.67 3.95
N ILE A 284 13.30 14.69 4.44
CA ILE A 284 12.66 15.92 4.97
C ILE A 284 11.90 16.66 3.87
N THR A 285 12.50 16.80 2.68
CA THR A 285 11.89 17.52 1.54
C THR A 285 10.59 16.82 1.09
N LEU A 286 10.63 15.51 0.93
CA LEU A 286 9.46 14.70 0.57
C LEU A 286 8.42 14.72 1.69
N TRP A 287 8.84 14.63 2.95
CA TRP A 287 7.92 14.73 4.08
C TRP A 287 7.16 16.06 4.10
N GLY A 288 7.86 17.19 3.86
CA GLY A 288 7.25 18.52 3.75
C GLY A 288 6.23 18.59 2.60
N PHE A 289 6.56 18.02 1.44
CA PHE A 289 5.62 17.91 0.31
C PHE A 289 4.41 17.00 0.66
N GLY A 290 4.65 15.92 1.40
CA GLY A 290 3.59 15.06 1.92
C GLY A 290 2.64 15.78 2.88
N LEU A 291 3.14 16.69 3.70
CA LEU A 291 2.29 17.51 4.57
C LEU A 291 1.29 18.33 3.77
N TRP A 292 1.72 18.94 2.66
CA TRP A 292 0.83 19.68 1.77
C TRP A 292 -0.25 18.77 1.17
N TRP A 293 0.11 17.60 0.63
CA TRP A 293 -0.84 16.65 0.07
C TRP A 293 -1.81 16.11 1.12
N MET A 294 -1.33 15.83 2.32
CA MET A 294 -2.17 15.36 3.43
C MET A 294 -3.22 16.40 3.80
N LEU A 295 -2.84 17.68 3.91
CA LEU A 295 -3.79 18.76 4.18
C LEU A 295 -4.83 18.87 3.07
N MET A 296 -4.43 18.76 1.80
CA MET A 296 -5.36 18.74 0.67
C MET A 296 -6.29 17.52 0.73
N ALA A 297 -5.78 16.34 1.01
CA ALA A 297 -6.58 15.11 1.14
C ALA A 297 -7.62 15.22 2.27
N VAL A 298 -7.24 15.80 3.41
CA VAL A 298 -8.17 16.07 4.53
C VAL A 298 -9.27 17.03 4.08
N LEU A 299 -8.94 18.17 3.47
CA LEU A 299 -9.95 19.16 3.01
C LEU A 299 -10.89 18.55 1.97
N ILE A 300 -10.36 17.77 1.04
CA ILE A 300 -11.15 17.06 0.02
C ILE A 300 -12.10 16.05 0.70
N THR A 301 -11.61 15.28 1.65
CA THR A 301 -12.43 14.32 2.40
C THR A 301 -13.55 15.00 3.18
N LEU A 302 -13.25 16.10 3.89
CA LEU A 302 -14.26 16.89 4.62
C LEU A 302 -15.33 17.44 3.68
N ARG A 303 -14.96 17.83 2.45
CA ARG A 303 -15.93 18.27 1.45
C ARG A 303 -16.86 17.12 1.02
N TYR A 304 -16.32 15.94 0.73
CA TYR A 304 -17.14 14.78 0.35
C TYR A 304 -18.02 14.27 1.49
N LEU A 305 -17.57 14.37 2.74
CA LEU A 305 -18.36 13.94 3.90
C LEU A 305 -19.68 14.71 4.02
N ARG A 306 -19.77 15.94 3.51
CA ARG A 306 -21.02 16.72 3.49
C ARG A 306 -22.09 16.12 2.58
N GLY A 307 -21.70 15.43 1.51
CA GLY A 307 -22.61 14.75 0.58
C GLY A 307 -22.78 13.25 0.86
N GLY A 308 -21.96 12.71 1.77
CA GLY A 308 -21.82 11.27 2.01
C GLY A 308 -20.81 10.64 1.05
N ILE A 309 -20.05 9.67 1.53
CA ILE A 309 -19.07 8.90 0.72
C ILE A 309 -19.57 7.46 0.64
N PRO A 310 -19.95 6.98 -0.56
CA PRO A 310 -20.33 5.57 -0.74
C PRO A 310 -19.17 4.64 -0.40
N PHE A 311 -19.47 3.56 0.34
CA PHE A 311 -18.44 2.61 0.71
C PHE A 311 -18.09 1.66 -0.45
N ASN A 312 -16.82 1.49 -0.73
CA ASN A 312 -16.26 0.50 -1.63
C ASN A 312 -14.84 0.13 -1.17
N LEU A 313 -14.21 -0.89 -1.78
CA LEU A 313 -12.85 -1.32 -1.42
C LEU A 313 -11.78 -0.24 -1.62
N GLY A 314 -12.07 0.79 -2.41
CA GLY A 314 -11.19 1.96 -2.55
C GLY A 314 -10.96 2.74 -1.25
N TRP A 315 -11.81 2.57 -0.22
CA TRP A 315 -11.60 3.19 1.10
C TRP A 315 -10.32 2.73 1.80
N TRP A 316 -9.76 1.57 1.42
CA TRP A 316 -8.43 1.18 1.87
C TRP A 316 -7.33 2.15 1.43
N GLY A 317 -7.61 3.00 0.44
CA GLY A 317 -6.76 4.14 0.07
C GLY A 317 -6.59 5.21 1.15
N PHE A 318 -7.45 5.24 2.19
CA PHE A 318 -7.25 6.08 3.38
C PHE A 318 -6.16 5.54 4.31
N THR A 319 -5.84 4.25 4.27
CA THR A 319 -5.01 3.59 5.29
C THR A 319 -3.53 3.54 4.90
N PHE A 320 -3.17 2.86 3.82
CA PHE A 320 -1.77 2.64 3.48
C PHE A 320 -0.96 3.94 3.28
N PRO A 321 -1.45 4.96 2.53
CA PRO A 321 -0.71 6.21 2.36
C PRO A 321 -0.47 6.95 3.67
N LEU A 322 -1.48 7.00 4.54
CA LEU A 322 -1.35 7.58 5.87
C LEU A 322 -0.36 6.78 6.72
N GLY A 323 -0.36 5.45 6.58
CA GLY A 323 0.55 4.57 7.30
C GLY A 323 2.01 4.78 6.94
N VAL A 324 2.36 4.81 5.64
CA VAL A 324 3.74 5.04 5.21
C VAL A 324 4.22 6.45 5.56
N TYR A 325 3.34 7.44 5.49
CA TYR A 325 3.65 8.79 5.94
C TYR A 325 3.86 8.87 7.45
N SER A 326 3.10 8.12 8.24
CA SER A 326 3.29 7.97 9.70
C SER A 326 4.66 7.33 9.99
N LEU A 327 5.02 6.26 9.30
CA LEU A 327 6.32 5.60 9.44
C LEU A 327 7.49 6.53 9.08
N ALA A 328 7.38 7.30 7.99
CA ALA A 328 8.37 8.31 7.64
C ALA A 328 8.52 9.38 8.74
N THR A 329 7.39 9.81 9.33
CA THR A 329 7.38 10.78 10.43
C THR A 329 8.07 10.21 11.69
N LEU A 330 7.79 8.96 12.06
CA LEU A 330 8.42 8.29 13.18
C LEU A 330 9.92 8.03 12.93
N LYS A 331 10.31 7.72 11.69
CA LYS A 331 11.73 7.59 11.32
C LYS A 331 12.46 8.93 11.44
N LEU A 332 11.86 10.04 11.02
CA LEU A 332 12.40 11.38 11.27
C LEU A 332 12.51 11.70 12.76
N ALA A 333 11.51 11.29 13.55
CA ALA A 333 11.55 11.45 15.00
C ALA A 333 12.78 10.77 15.64
N SER A 334 13.03 9.52 15.27
CA SER A 334 14.18 8.75 15.76
C SER A 334 15.52 9.26 15.24
N THR A 335 15.56 9.75 14.00
CA THR A 335 16.80 10.23 13.38
C THR A 335 17.20 11.61 13.90
N LEU A 336 16.24 12.52 14.07
CA LEU A 336 16.50 13.92 14.46
C LEU A 336 16.35 14.17 15.97
N ASN A 337 15.76 13.23 16.72
CA ASN A 337 15.43 13.38 18.14
C ASN A 337 14.56 14.62 18.44
N LEU A 338 13.64 14.97 17.50
CA LEU A 338 12.75 16.12 17.65
C LEU A 338 11.38 15.65 18.15
N THR A 339 10.96 16.18 19.31
CA THR A 339 9.67 15.86 19.97
C THR A 339 8.47 16.12 19.07
N PHE A 340 8.54 17.14 18.19
CA PHE A 340 7.49 17.43 17.23
C PHE A 340 7.15 16.21 16.36
N PHE A 341 8.16 15.55 15.76
CA PHE A 341 7.93 14.39 14.91
C PHE A 341 7.40 13.17 15.70
N SER A 342 7.86 12.98 16.93
CA SER A 342 7.34 11.92 17.81
C SER A 342 5.86 12.10 18.13
N LEU A 343 5.48 13.32 18.52
CA LEU A 343 4.08 13.63 18.85
C LEU A 343 3.21 13.57 17.59
N PHE A 344 3.63 14.22 16.51
CA PHE A 344 2.87 14.26 15.26
C PHE A 344 2.72 12.86 14.65
N GLY A 345 3.78 12.06 14.63
CA GLY A 345 3.74 10.68 14.18
C GLY A 345 2.77 9.82 15.01
N SER A 346 2.75 10.00 16.33
CA SER A 346 1.80 9.29 17.19
C SER A 346 0.33 9.66 16.87
N VAL A 347 0.07 10.94 16.61
CA VAL A 347 -1.28 11.41 16.17
C VAL A 347 -1.66 10.78 14.84
N LEU A 348 -0.73 10.71 13.88
CA LEU A 348 -0.99 10.08 12.58
C LEU A 348 -1.27 8.58 12.71
N VAL A 349 -0.54 7.87 13.57
CA VAL A 349 -0.79 6.44 13.83
C VAL A 349 -2.16 6.24 14.51
N ALA A 350 -2.55 7.10 15.43
CA ALA A 350 -3.89 7.05 16.03
C ALA A 350 -4.99 7.29 14.97
N ALA A 351 -4.81 8.27 14.09
CA ALA A 351 -5.72 8.51 12.96
C ALA A 351 -5.79 7.31 12.01
N LEU A 352 -4.65 6.69 11.70
CA LEU A 352 -4.57 5.46 10.91
C LEU A 352 -5.35 4.32 11.56
N ALA A 353 -5.20 4.11 12.87
CA ALA A 353 -5.91 3.06 13.61
C ALA A 353 -7.44 3.27 13.55
N ILE A 354 -7.90 4.51 13.72
CA ILE A 354 -9.32 4.86 13.61
C ILE A 354 -9.84 4.58 12.19
N MET A 355 -9.12 5.01 11.16
CA MET A 355 -9.49 4.76 9.76
C MET A 355 -9.52 3.27 9.45
N TRP A 356 -8.51 2.53 9.89
CA TRP A 356 -8.46 1.08 9.72
C TRP A 356 -9.67 0.38 10.37
N LEU A 357 -10.06 0.76 11.60
CA LEU A 357 -11.23 0.21 12.28
C LEU A 357 -12.52 0.45 11.49
N ILE A 358 -12.72 1.68 10.97
CA ILE A 358 -13.89 2.04 10.19
C ILE A 358 -13.95 1.23 8.90
N VAL A 359 -12.83 1.19 8.16
CA VAL A 359 -12.75 0.52 6.85
C VAL A 359 -12.88 -0.98 7.01
N SER A 360 -12.19 -1.59 7.99
CA SER A 360 -12.25 -3.02 8.28
C SER A 360 -13.65 -3.46 8.66
N LYS A 361 -14.31 -2.73 9.57
CA LYS A 361 -15.71 -3.04 9.96
C LYS A 361 -16.63 -3.06 8.73
N ARG A 362 -16.55 -2.04 7.87
CA ARG A 362 -17.37 -1.95 6.66
C ARG A 362 -17.01 -3.03 5.63
N THR A 363 -15.71 -3.35 5.51
CA THR A 363 -15.25 -4.41 4.61
C THR A 363 -15.78 -5.79 5.05
N VAL A 364 -15.69 -6.11 6.34
CA VAL A 364 -16.22 -7.37 6.88
C VAL A 364 -17.74 -7.45 6.69
N GLN A 365 -18.45 -6.37 6.95
CA GLN A 365 -19.92 -6.32 6.75
C GLN A 365 -20.30 -6.53 5.29
N GLY A 366 -19.65 -5.81 4.36
CA GLY A 366 -19.93 -5.93 2.93
C GLY A 366 -19.48 -7.26 2.33
N ALA A 367 -18.37 -7.83 2.82
CA ALA A 367 -17.91 -9.17 2.45
C ALA A 367 -18.90 -10.24 2.93
N TRP A 368 -19.35 -10.16 4.20
CA TRP A 368 -20.34 -11.08 4.76
C TRP A 368 -21.63 -11.09 3.95
N ARG A 369 -22.12 -9.92 3.54
CA ARG A 369 -23.34 -9.81 2.73
C ARG A 369 -23.13 -10.18 1.26
N GLY A 370 -21.88 -10.22 0.77
CA GLY A 370 -21.55 -10.46 -0.63
C GLY A 370 -21.60 -9.19 -1.51
N GLU A 371 -21.82 -8.01 -0.93
CA GLU A 371 -21.96 -6.73 -1.63
C GLU A 371 -20.67 -6.27 -2.31
N LEU A 372 -19.49 -6.68 -1.79
CA LEU A 372 -18.17 -6.26 -2.27
C LEU A 372 -17.59 -7.15 -3.37
N PHE A 373 -18.21 -8.30 -3.65
CA PHE A 373 -17.79 -9.17 -4.74
C PHE A 373 -18.40 -8.70 -6.06
N VAL A 374 -17.81 -7.64 -6.60
CA VAL A 374 -18.23 -7.02 -7.88
C VAL A 374 -16.99 -6.81 -8.74
N SER A 375 -16.93 -7.50 -9.88
CA SER A 375 -15.89 -7.31 -10.88
C SER A 375 -16.43 -6.50 -12.06
N PRO A 376 -16.06 -5.22 -12.22
CA PRO A 376 -16.53 -4.41 -13.35
C PRO A 376 -16.15 -5.00 -14.71
N CYS A 377 -15.09 -5.82 -14.77
CA CYS A 377 -14.65 -6.49 -15.98
C CYS A 377 -15.67 -7.52 -16.53
N ILE A 378 -16.64 -7.94 -15.70
CA ILE A 378 -17.67 -8.93 -16.05
C ILE A 378 -19.04 -8.24 -16.25
N ALA A 379 -19.27 -7.09 -15.63
CA ALA A 379 -20.56 -6.39 -15.68
C ALA A 379 -21.02 -6.03 -17.09
N GLY A 380 -20.12 -5.93 -18.07
CA GLY A 380 -20.43 -5.70 -19.49
C GLY A 380 -20.92 -6.93 -20.27
N LEU A 381 -20.90 -8.13 -19.67
CA LEU A 381 -21.34 -9.38 -20.32
C LEU A 381 -22.82 -9.71 -20.10
N ALA A 382 -23.48 -8.99 -19.22
CA ALA A 382 -24.91 -9.18 -18.88
C ALA A 382 -25.85 -8.29 -19.71
N LYS A 383 -25.34 -7.69 -20.82
CA LYS A 383 -26.15 -6.91 -21.77
C LYS A 383 -26.21 -7.63 -23.13
#